data_199468fad5ec4671da5f633b22213fee
#
_entry.id   199468fad5ec4671da5f633b22213fee
#
_cell.length_a   1.000
_cell.length_b   1.000
_cell.length_c   1.000
_cell.angle_alpha   90.00
_cell.angle_beta   90.00
_cell.angle_gamma   90.00
#
_symmetry.space_group_name_H-M   'P 1'
#
loop_
_entity.id
_entity.type
_entity.pdbx_description
1 polymer ?
#
loop_
_entity_poly.entity_id
_entity_poly.type
_entity_poly.pdbx_seq_one_letter_code
_entity_poly.pdbx_strand_id
1 'polypeptide(L)'
;MVEVADGSAIRSATSESESTSRSTTQIRDASPPVSRDDAAMESEPVTRATGGCDCGGVRYRITGKLRPVVHCHCTPCRRITGHHMAATAAGVDDVHLLADATLTWYQRTPTTRYGFCSTCGATLFWSAADKAATLSIAAGTLDQPTGLRTVLAMYADEAADYHRLDDALETHGGEQLLD
;
A
#
# COMPACT_ATOMS: atom_id res chain seq x y z
N MET A 1 34.60 2.32 16.49
CA MET A 1 34.46 1.48 17.68
C MET A 1 33.19 1.95 18.37
N VAL A 2 32.10 1.23 18.23
CA VAL A 2 30.86 1.44 18.96
C VAL A 2 30.51 0.11 19.59
N GLU A 3 30.51 0.07 20.91
CA GLU A 3 30.22 -1.11 21.71
C GLU A 3 28.77 -1.49 21.65
N VAL A 4 28.49 -2.77 21.47
CA VAL A 4 27.17 -3.40 21.55
C VAL A 4 27.05 -3.99 22.94
N ALA A 5 26.10 -3.51 23.73
CA ALA A 5 25.78 -4.08 25.03
C ALA A 5 24.72 -5.19 24.88
N ASP A 6 25.12 -6.39 25.28
CA ASP A 6 24.33 -7.59 25.51
C ASP A 6 23.56 -7.49 26.84
N GLY A 7 22.35 -7.98 26.89
CA GLY A 7 21.50 -7.96 28.08
C GLY A 7 20.38 -8.98 28.06
N SER A 8 20.72 -10.26 28.12
CA SER A 8 19.86 -11.41 28.40
C SER A 8 19.11 -11.29 29.75
N ALA A 9 17.83 -11.63 29.81
CA ALA A 9 17.20 -12.28 30.97
C ALA A 9 15.91 -12.99 30.61
N ILE A 10 16.00 -14.29 30.46
CA ILE A 10 14.90 -15.27 30.45
C ILE A 10 14.45 -15.48 31.91
N ARG A 11 13.16 -15.47 32.20
CA ARG A 11 12.59 -16.13 33.36
C ARG A 11 11.35 -16.95 32.99
N SER A 12 11.51 -18.24 33.13
CA SER A 12 10.46 -19.27 33.18
C SER A 12 9.69 -19.20 34.51
N ALA A 13 8.41 -19.49 34.49
CA ALA A 13 7.67 -19.98 35.64
C ALA A 13 6.64 -21.01 35.19
N THR A 14 6.74 -22.14 35.81
CA THR A 14 6.06 -23.42 35.67
C THR A 14 4.81 -23.51 36.52
N SER A 15 3.79 -24.27 36.01
CA SER A 15 2.92 -25.27 36.65
C SER A 15 2.06 -24.90 37.86
N GLU A 16 0.84 -25.39 37.95
CA GLU A 16 0.25 -26.68 38.40
C GLU A 16 -1.27 -26.51 38.38
N SER A 17 -2.06 -27.33 37.80
CA SER A 17 -2.71 -28.59 38.04
C SER A 17 -3.86 -28.56 39.10
N GLU A 18 -4.89 -29.36 38.72
CA GLU A 18 -5.97 -29.98 39.51
C GLU A 18 -7.20 -29.11 39.78
N SER A 19 -8.47 -29.56 39.69
CA SER A 19 -9.03 -30.88 39.95
C SER A 19 -10.48 -30.96 39.48
N THR A 20 -10.86 -32.10 39.04
CA THR A 20 -12.15 -32.79 38.85
C THR A 20 -13.33 -32.31 39.72
N SER A 21 -14.51 -32.10 39.07
CA SER A 21 -15.78 -32.50 39.69
C SER A 21 -16.83 -32.82 38.60
N ARG A 22 -17.27 -34.06 38.54
CA ARG A 22 -18.41 -34.55 37.78
C ARG A 22 -19.68 -34.12 38.45
N SER A 23 -20.64 -33.59 37.73
CA SER A 23 -22.04 -33.65 38.10
C SER A 23 -22.91 -33.84 36.85
N THR A 24 -23.53 -34.99 36.81
CA THR A 24 -24.57 -35.42 35.89
C THR A 24 -25.88 -34.75 36.26
N THR A 25 -26.55 -34.06 35.35
CA THR A 25 -28.02 -33.92 35.41
C THR A 25 -28.62 -33.40 34.13
N GLN A 26 -29.41 -34.24 33.50
CA GLN A 26 -30.64 -34.02 32.75
C GLN A 26 -30.65 -33.16 31.48
N ILE A 27 -30.88 -33.91 30.41
CA ILE A 27 -31.39 -33.53 29.11
C ILE A 27 -32.75 -32.83 29.29
N ARG A 28 -32.84 -31.57 28.88
CA ARG A 28 -34.09 -30.93 28.48
C ARG A 28 -33.93 -30.50 27.04
N ASP A 29 -34.67 -31.25 26.21
CA ASP A 29 -34.91 -30.91 24.81
C ASP A 29 -35.68 -29.57 24.77
N ALA A 30 -35.00 -28.52 24.34
CA ALA A 30 -35.59 -27.27 23.95
C ALA A 30 -34.79 -26.76 22.78
N SER A 31 -35.24 -27.07 21.57
CA SER A 31 -34.77 -26.45 20.36
C SER A 31 -34.96 -24.95 20.47
N PRO A 32 -33.89 -24.16 20.37
CA PRO A 32 -34.02 -22.69 20.31
C PRO A 32 -34.69 -22.30 18.96
N PRO A 33 -35.47 -21.20 18.94
CA PRO A 33 -36.01 -20.67 17.70
C PRO A 33 -34.86 -20.29 16.80
N VAL A 34 -34.91 -20.73 15.56
CA VAL A 34 -34.02 -20.32 14.47
C VAL A 34 -34.33 -18.85 14.20
N SER A 35 -33.62 -17.96 14.85
CA SER A 35 -33.58 -16.55 14.44
C SER A 35 -32.88 -16.52 13.07
N ARG A 36 -33.68 -16.24 12.04
CA ARG A 36 -33.22 -15.87 10.72
C ARG A 36 -32.66 -14.44 10.79
N ASP A 37 -31.49 -14.29 11.33
CA ASP A 37 -30.66 -13.14 11.05
C ASP A 37 -29.90 -13.45 9.76
N ASP A 38 -30.60 -13.27 8.61
CA ASP A 38 -29.97 -13.09 7.32
C ASP A 38 -29.20 -11.74 7.36
N ALA A 39 -28.14 -11.69 8.16
CA ALA A 39 -27.10 -10.70 7.96
C ALA A 39 -26.49 -11.02 6.59
N ALA A 40 -26.84 -10.22 5.59
CA ALA A 40 -26.22 -10.22 4.30
C ALA A 40 -24.70 -10.17 4.56
N MET A 41 -24.02 -11.29 4.35
CA MET A 41 -22.58 -11.38 4.34
C MET A 41 -22.15 -10.59 3.10
N GLU A 42 -21.93 -9.27 3.27
CA GLU A 42 -21.26 -8.46 2.27
C GLU A 42 -19.91 -9.14 2.04
N SER A 43 -19.76 -9.74 0.87
CA SER A 43 -18.52 -10.38 0.49
C SER A 43 -17.41 -9.33 0.53
N GLU A 44 -16.39 -9.55 1.36
CA GLU A 44 -15.20 -8.69 1.41
C GLU A 44 -14.68 -8.43 -0.03
N PRO A 45 -14.40 -7.18 -0.37
CA PRO A 45 -13.94 -6.85 -1.72
C PRO A 45 -12.65 -7.60 -2.04
N VAL A 46 -12.61 -8.22 -3.22
CA VAL A 46 -11.47 -9.03 -3.67
C VAL A 46 -10.20 -8.15 -3.74
N THR A 47 -9.17 -8.54 -3.00
CA THR A 47 -7.86 -7.88 -3.08
C THR A 47 -7.23 -8.12 -4.45
N ARG A 48 -6.92 -7.05 -5.17
CA ARG A 48 -6.26 -7.05 -6.49
C ARG A 48 -4.76 -6.98 -6.40
N ALA A 49 -4.25 -6.20 -5.45
CA ALA A 49 -2.83 -6.04 -5.20
C ALA A 49 -2.59 -5.64 -3.74
N THR A 50 -1.39 -5.88 -3.27
CA THR A 50 -0.87 -5.36 -2.00
C THR A 50 0.45 -4.64 -2.24
N GLY A 51 0.90 -3.89 -1.24
CA GLY A 51 2.17 -3.19 -1.33
C GLY A 51 2.52 -2.47 -0.03
N GLY A 52 3.66 -1.80 -0.04
CA GLY A 52 4.12 -1.03 1.13
C GLY A 52 5.53 -0.49 0.98
N CYS A 53 6.04 0.08 2.04
CA CYS A 53 7.40 0.56 2.12
C CYS A 53 8.37 -0.58 2.51
N ASP A 54 9.66 -0.33 2.34
CA ASP A 54 10.73 -1.30 2.61
C ASP A 54 10.73 -1.80 4.07
N CYS A 55 10.53 -0.91 5.05
CA CYS A 55 10.54 -1.28 6.47
C CYS A 55 9.21 -1.85 7.00
N GLY A 56 8.16 -1.92 6.17
CA GLY A 56 6.85 -2.44 6.56
C GLY A 56 5.98 -1.47 7.38
N GLY A 57 6.48 -0.29 7.76
CA GLY A 57 5.72 0.71 8.53
C GLY A 57 4.55 1.34 7.78
N VAL A 58 4.52 1.20 6.45
CA VAL A 58 3.37 1.48 5.60
C VAL A 58 3.03 0.24 4.81
N ARG A 59 1.79 -0.24 4.93
CA ARG A 59 1.25 -1.36 4.14
C ARG A 59 -0.13 -1.00 3.64
N TYR A 60 -0.46 -1.44 2.43
CA TYR A 60 -1.77 -1.20 1.83
C TYR A 60 -2.25 -2.38 0.99
N ARG A 61 -3.58 -2.45 0.79
CA ARG A 61 -4.23 -3.33 -0.19
C ARG A 61 -5.05 -2.49 -1.17
N ILE A 62 -5.23 -3.02 -2.37
CA ILE A 62 -5.99 -2.39 -3.44
C ILE A 62 -7.08 -3.38 -3.87
N THR A 63 -8.32 -2.91 -3.93
CA THR A 63 -9.48 -3.73 -4.30
C THR A 63 -9.99 -3.41 -5.70
N GLY A 64 -9.72 -2.20 -6.21
CA GLY A 64 -10.14 -1.77 -7.53
C GLY A 64 -9.11 -2.03 -8.64
N LYS A 65 -9.45 -1.54 -9.83
CA LYS A 65 -8.60 -1.64 -11.02
C LYS A 65 -7.37 -0.75 -10.87
N LEU A 66 -6.22 -1.29 -11.22
CA LEU A 66 -4.97 -0.54 -11.38
C LEU A 66 -4.81 -0.09 -12.84
N ARG A 67 -4.43 1.16 -13.03
CA ARG A 67 -4.00 1.70 -14.32
C ARG A 67 -2.66 1.08 -14.74
N PRO A 68 -2.35 0.94 -16.04
CA PRO A 68 -0.99 0.63 -16.48
C PRO A 68 0.05 1.59 -15.89
N VAL A 69 1.28 1.13 -15.75
CA VAL A 69 2.37 1.96 -15.22
C VAL A 69 2.75 3.04 -16.23
N VAL A 70 3.00 4.25 -15.74
CA VAL A 70 3.62 5.33 -16.48
C VAL A 70 4.91 5.77 -15.83
N HIS A 71 5.86 6.22 -16.62
CA HIS A 71 7.07 6.88 -16.14
C HIS A 71 6.88 8.40 -16.21
N CYS A 72 6.94 9.07 -15.07
CA CYS A 72 6.86 10.53 -15.01
C CYS A 72 8.25 11.13 -14.85
N HIS A 73 8.72 11.85 -15.88
CA HIS A 73 10.05 12.45 -15.91
C HIS A 73 10.09 13.89 -15.43
N CYS A 74 8.95 14.48 -15.02
CA CYS A 74 8.92 15.87 -14.56
C CYS A 74 9.93 16.13 -13.43
N THR A 75 10.45 17.34 -13.40
CA THR A 75 11.48 17.74 -12.43
C THR A 75 11.13 17.42 -10.97
N PRO A 76 9.87 17.63 -10.49
CA PRO A 76 9.50 17.23 -9.13
C PRO A 76 9.63 15.74 -8.88
N CYS A 77 9.12 14.90 -9.78
CA CYS A 77 9.19 13.45 -9.64
C CYS A 77 10.65 12.98 -9.61
N ARG A 78 11.50 13.50 -10.52
CA ARG A 78 12.93 13.17 -10.53
C ARG A 78 13.62 13.48 -9.20
N ARG A 79 13.34 14.65 -8.62
CA ARG A 79 13.97 15.06 -7.34
C ARG A 79 13.50 14.28 -6.14
N ILE A 80 12.24 13.84 -6.14
CA ILE A 80 11.63 13.11 -5.02
C ILE A 80 12.00 11.63 -5.05
N THR A 81 12.13 11.04 -6.25
CA THR A 81 12.42 9.61 -6.39
C THR A 81 13.88 9.30 -6.72
N GLY A 82 14.67 10.31 -7.05
CA GLY A 82 16.06 10.16 -7.48
C GLY A 82 16.23 9.76 -8.95
N HIS A 83 15.13 9.49 -9.67
CA HIS A 83 15.14 9.16 -11.10
C HIS A 83 13.82 9.62 -11.74
N HIS A 84 13.09 8.80 -12.51
CA HIS A 84 11.70 9.06 -12.84
C HIS A 84 10.77 8.38 -11.83
N MET A 85 9.54 8.83 -11.74
CA MET A 85 8.55 8.12 -10.93
C MET A 85 7.80 7.11 -11.81
N ALA A 86 8.05 5.82 -11.60
CA ALA A 86 7.20 4.77 -12.16
C ALA A 86 5.92 4.68 -11.30
N ALA A 87 4.76 4.98 -11.86
CA ALA A 87 3.51 5.05 -11.12
C ALA A 87 2.36 4.35 -11.82
N THR A 88 1.57 3.63 -11.05
CA THR A 88 0.20 3.24 -11.38
C THR A 88 -0.79 4.14 -10.67
N ALA A 89 -2.09 3.91 -10.80
CA ALA A 89 -3.11 4.58 -10.02
C ALA A 89 -4.32 3.67 -9.82
N ALA A 90 -5.07 3.93 -8.75
CA ALA A 90 -6.35 3.31 -8.43
C ALA A 90 -7.35 4.37 -7.95
N GLY A 91 -8.63 4.04 -7.87
CA GLY A 91 -9.61 4.84 -7.17
C GLY A 91 -9.16 5.08 -5.72
N VAL A 92 -9.33 6.28 -5.19
CA VAL A 92 -8.90 6.60 -3.82
C VAL A 92 -9.61 5.70 -2.80
N ASP A 93 -10.87 5.36 -3.03
CA ASP A 93 -11.69 4.50 -2.17
C ASP A 93 -11.28 3.01 -2.27
N ASP A 94 -10.55 2.65 -3.31
CA ASP A 94 -10.05 1.29 -3.51
C ASP A 94 -8.70 1.02 -2.82
N VAL A 95 -8.05 2.06 -2.27
CA VAL A 95 -6.77 1.95 -1.59
C VAL A 95 -6.96 1.94 -0.08
N HIS A 96 -6.77 0.79 0.54
CA HIS A 96 -6.97 0.60 1.97
C HIS A 96 -5.62 0.49 2.69
N LEU A 97 -5.33 1.41 3.59
CA LEU A 97 -4.13 1.35 4.43
C LEU A 97 -4.32 0.26 5.49
N LEU A 98 -3.37 -0.66 5.56
CA LEU A 98 -3.31 -1.75 6.54
C LEU A 98 -2.37 -1.40 7.70
N ALA A 99 -1.34 -0.59 7.41
CA ALA A 99 -0.44 0.04 8.37
C ALA A 99 -0.03 1.40 7.80
N ASP A 100 -0.07 2.44 8.61
CA ASP A 100 0.20 3.82 8.20
C ASP A 100 0.98 4.65 9.24
N ALA A 101 1.45 4.01 10.31
CA ALA A 101 2.10 4.69 11.42
C ALA A 101 3.30 5.56 11.02
N THR A 102 3.94 5.23 9.89
CA THR A 102 5.09 5.98 9.36
C THR A 102 4.77 6.73 8.05
N LEU A 103 3.50 6.74 7.62
CA LEU A 103 3.10 7.47 6.43
C LEU A 103 3.10 8.98 6.71
N THR A 104 3.87 9.71 5.95
CA THR A 104 3.99 11.16 6.04
C THR A 104 3.72 11.79 4.68
N TRP A 105 3.09 12.97 4.68
CA TRP A 105 2.78 13.69 3.46
C TRP A 105 3.58 14.98 3.35
N TYR A 106 4.35 15.08 2.27
CA TYR A 106 5.00 16.31 1.86
C TYR A 106 4.07 17.13 0.98
N GLN A 107 3.57 18.25 1.49
CA GLN A 107 2.76 19.21 0.72
C GLN A 107 3.68 20.04 -0.16
N ARG A 108 3.77 19.67 -1.45
CA ARG A 108 4.66 20.36 -2.40
C ARG A 108 4.08 21.70 -2.89
N THR A 109 2.78 21.72 -3.22
CA THR A 109 2.02 22.89 -3.62
C THR A 109 0.70 22.92 -2.88
N PRO A 110 -0.10 23.98 -2.91
CA PRO A 110 -1.43 23.97 -2.30
C PRO A 110 -2.34 22.81 -2.79
N THR A 111 -2.07 22.27 -3.99
CA THR A 111 -2.92 21.25 -4.61
C THR A 111 -2.27 19.89 -4.76
N THR A 112 -0.95 19.75 -4.59
CA THR A 112 -0.24 18.48 -4.81
C THR A 112 0.59 18.06 -3.60
N ARG A 113 0.57 16.75 -3.29
CA ARG A 113 1.34 16.18 -2.19
C ARG A 113 1.90 14.80 -2.53
N TYR A 114 2.97 14.44 -1.86
CA TYR A 114 3.62 13.13 -1.95
C TYR A 114 3.56 12.42 -0.60
N GLY A 115 3.12 11.15 -0.63
CA GLY A 115 3.14 10.27 0.55
C GLY A 115 4.42 9.45 0.56
N PHE A 116 5.11 9.43 1.68
CA PHE A 116 6.34 8.67 1.86
C PHE A 116 6.43 8.09 3.27
N CYS A 117 7.26 7.07 3.44
CA CYS A 117 7.55 6.52 4.76
C CYS A 117 8.60 7.37 5.47
N SER A 118 8.29 7.90 6.66
CA SER A 118 9.21 8.72 7.46
C SER A 118 10.38 7.93 8.05
N THR A 119 10.28 6.58 8.08
CA THR A 119 11.33 5.71 8.63
C THR A 119 12.35 5.29 7.57
N CYS A 120 11.90 4.78 6.41
CA CYS A 120 12.81 4.27 5.37
C CYS A 120 12.91 5.18 4.14
N GLY A 121 12.14 6.27 4.07
CA GLY A 121 12.18 7.23 2.96
C GLY A 121 11.48 6.76 1.67
N ALA A 122 10.90 5.57 1.63
CA ALA A 122 10.24 5.07 0.44
C ALA A 122 9.10 6.02 0.00
N THR A 123 9.14 6.50 -1.23
CA THR A 123 8.03 7.24 -1.85
C THR A 123 6.95 6.26 -2.25
N LEU A 124 5.71 6.48 -1.79
CA LEU A 124 4.59 5.57 -1.99
C LEU A 124 3.50 6.17 -2.87
N PHE A 125 3.10 7.41 -2.59
CA PHE A 125 1.88 7.98 -3.16
C PHE A 125 2.10 9.38 -3.72
N TRP A 126 1.29 9.73 -4.71
CA TRP A 126 1.10 11.11 -5.16
C TRP A 126 -0.40 11.39 -5.27
N SER A 127 -0.82 12.58 -4.84
CA SER A 127 -2.21 13.02 -4.86
C SER A 127 -2.27 14.48 -5.31
N ALA A 128 -3.31 14.80 -6.09
CA ALA A 128 -3.60 16.16 -6.51
C ALA A 128 -5.09 16.48 -6.32
N ALA A 129 -5.39 17.72 -5.97
CA ALA A 129 -6.75 18.15 -5.64
C ALA A 129 -7.70 18.10 -6.86
N ASP A 130 -7.17 18.34 -8.06
CA ASP A 130 -7.89 18.23 -9.33
C ASP A 130 -8.11 16.78 -9.79
N LYS A 131 -7.50 15.81 -9.10
CA LYS A 131 -7.62 14.37 -9.33
C LYS A 131 -8.03 13.62 -8.06
N ALA A 132 -8.90 14.24 -7.27
CA ALA A 132 -9.27 13.73 -5.94
C ALA A 132 -9.87 12.31 -5.94
N ALA A 133 -10.44 11.86 -7.07
CA ALA A 133 -11.00 10.51 -7.19
C ALA A 133 -9.94 9.41 -7.35
N THR A 134 -8.67 9.76 -7.59
CA THR A 134 -7.60 8.80 -7.85
C THR A 134 -6.38 9.05 -6.96
N LEU A 135 -5.70 7.97 -6.59
CA LEU A 135 -4.41 8.00 -5.91
C LEU A 135 -3.37 7.34 -6.81
N SER A 136 -2.32 8.09 -7.15
CA SER A 136 -1.16 7.51 -7.83
C SER A 136 -0.28 6.78 -6.82
N ILE A 137 0.19 5.61 -7.21
CA ILE A 137 0.95 4.68 -6.37
C ILE A 137 2.28 4.41 -7.06
N ALA A 138 3.39 4.58 -6.37
CA ALA A 138 4.70 4.23 -6.88
C ALA A 138 4.75 2.72 -7.17
N ALA A 139 4.92 2.35 -8.44
CA ALA A 139 4.79 0.95 -8.88
C ALA A 139 5.81 0.02 -8.23
N GLY A 140 6.99 0.53 -7.88
CA GLY A 140 8.02 -0.22 -7.16
C GLY A 140 7.65 -0.60 -5.72
N THR A 141 6.58 -0.03 -5.15
CA THR A 141 6.09 -0.37 -3.80
C THR A 141 5.01 -1.44 -3.79
N LEU A 142 4.57 -1.92 -4.97
CA LEU A 142 3.65 -3.05 -5.08
C LEU A 142 4.37 -4.38 -4.87
N ASP A 143 3.72 -5.31 -4.18
CA ASP A 143 4.20 -6.67 -4.05
C ASP A 143 4.16 -7.40 -5.41
N GLN A 144 5.16 -8.24 -5.69
CA GLN A 144 5.30 -8.95 -6.96
C GLN A 144 4.62 -10.34 -6.90
N PRO A 145 4.12 -10.86 -8.03
CA PRO A 145 4.06 -10.23 -9.36
C PRO A 145 2.87 -9.26 -9.48
N THR A 146 3.07 -8.09 -10.09
CA THR A 146 1.99 -7.09 -10.24
C THR A 146 1.07 -7.35 -11.44
N GLY A 147 1.56 -8.02 -12.48
CA GLY A 147 0.88 -8.17 -13.76
C GLY A 147 0.75 -6.87 -14.57
N LEU A 148 1.33 -5.77 -14.10
CA LEU A 148 1.28 -4.47 -14.76
C LEU A 148 2.35 -4.35 -15.86
N ARG A 149 2.13 -3.42 -16.79
CA ARG A 149 3.10 -3.03 -17.83
C ARG A 149 3.27 -1.54 -17.83
N THR A 150 4.50 -1.08 -18.11
CA THR A 150 4.76 0.32 -18.45
C THR A 150 4.33 0.56 -19.88
N VAL A 151 3.58 1.63 -20.11
CA VAL A 151 3.01 1.94 -21.42
C VAL A 151 3.38 3.32 -21.95
N LEU A 152 3.86 4.22 -21.08
CA LEU A 152 4.00 5.63 -21.40
C LEU A 152 5.11 6.29 -20.60
N ALA A 153 5.87 7.21 -21.22
CA ALA A 153 6.76 8.16 -20.58
C ALA A 153 6.18 9.59 -20.70
N MET A 154 5.75 10.17 -19.58
CA MET A 154 5.23 11.54 -19.50
C MET A 154 6.36 12.52 -19.13
N TYR A 155 6.23 13.78 -19.59
CA TYR A 155 7.24 14.82 -19.39
C TYR A 155 8.61 14.37 -19.90
N ALA A 156 8.61 13.73 -21.07
CA ALA A 156 9.81 13.16 -21.67
C ALA A 156 10.88 14.23 -21.96
N ASP A 157 10.47 15.46 -22.28
CA ASP A 157 11.36 16.61 -22.52
C ASP A 157 12.10 17.08 -21.25
N GLU A 158 11.61 16.67 -20.06
CA GLU A 158 12.26 16.93 -18.77
C GLU A 158 13.12 15.76 -18.29
N ALA A 159 13.27 14.70 -19.11
CA ALA A 159 14.10 13.56 -18.73
C ALA A 159 15.55 14.03 -18.48
N ALA A 160 16.20 13.40 -17.47
CA ALA A 160 17.57 13.73 -17.16
C ALA A 160 18.52 13.30 -18.30
N ASP A 161 19.56 14.05 -18.53
CA ASP A 161 20.57 13.86 -19.60
C ASP A 161 21.30 12.51 -19.53
N TYR A 162 21.40 11.93 -18.35
CA TYR A 162 21.97 10.59 -18.11
C TYR A 162 21.00 9.45 -18.38
N HIS A 163 19.70 9.73 -18.60
CA HIS A 163 18.67 8.70 -18.80
C HIS A 163 18.28 8.56 -20.25
N ARG A 164 18.34 7.37 -20.78
CA ARG A 164 17.77 7.03 -22.08
C ARG A 164 16.32 6.58 -21.90
N LEU A 165 15.41 7.23 -22.61
CA LEU A 165 14.03 6.77 -22.72
C LEU A 165 14.00 5.45 -23.49
N ASP A 166 13.08 4.57 -23.12
CA ASP A 166 12.84 3.32 -23.85
C ASP A 166 12.09 3.64 -25.15
N ASP A 167 12.71 3.33 -26.29
CA ASP A 167 12.15 3.55 -27.62
C ASP A 167 10.83 2.79 -27.87
N ALA A 168 10.53 1.78 -27.05
CA ALA A 168 9.27 1.02 -27.12
C ALA A 168 8.11 1.70 -26.39
N LEU A 169 8.37 2.75 -25.59
CA LEU A 169 7.33 3.48 -24.88
C LEU A 169 6.82 4.67 -25.69
N GLU A 170 5.53 4.88 -25.66
CA GLU A 170 4.94 6.14 -26.07
C GLU A 170 5.48 7.28 -25.21
N THR A 171 5.85 8.41 -25.83
CA THR A 171 6.45 9.54 -25.12
C THR A 171 5.62 10.80 -25.33
N HIS A 172 5.40 11.56 -24.25
CA HIS A 172 4.71 12.84 -24.26
C HIS A 172 5.53 13.90 -23.52
N GLY A 173 5.60 15.10 -24.08
CA GLY A 173 6.29 16.26 -23.47
C GLY A 173 5.55 16.85 -22.27
N GLY A 174 4.33 16.43 -22.00
CA GLY A 174 3.51 16.88 -20.88
C GLY A 174 2.77 15.74 -20.21
N GLU A 175 1.73 16.11 -19.47
CA GLU A 175 0.84 15.13 -18.84
C GLU A 175 -0.08 14.50 -19.89
N GLN A 176 -0.25 13.18 -19.79
CA GLN A 176 -1.21 12.42 -20.57
C GLN A 176 -2.12 11.66 -19.60
N LEU A 177 -3.43 11.80 -19.77
CA LEU A 177 -4.42 11.01 -19.05
C LEU A 177 -4.55 9.66 -19.76
N LEU A 178 -4.48 8.59 -19.00
CA LEU A 178 -4.83 7.24 -19.43
C LEU A 178 -6.19 6.91 -18.81
N ASP A 179 -7.18 6.68 -19.65
CA ASP A 179 -8.53 6.28 -19.26
C ASP A 179 -8.60 4.81 -18.77
#